data_5357b16e5eb1978a9986aad44cd2caa2
#
_entry.id   5357b16e5eb1978a9986aad44cd2caa2
#
_cell.length_a   1.000
_cell.length_b   1.000
_cell.length_c   1.000
_cell.angle_alpha   90.00
_cell.angle_beta   90.00
_cell.angle_gamma   90.00
#
_symmetry.space_group_name_H-M   'P 1'
#
loop_
_entity.id
_entity.type
_entity.pdbx_description
1 polymer ?
#
loop_
_entity_poly.entity_id
_entity_poly.type
_entity_poly.pdbx_seq_one_letter_code
_entity_poly.pdbx_strand_id
1 'polypeptide(L)'
;MTISAKEVQELRKMSGAGMMECKSALSDANGDVSQAFKLLREKGIAKAEKKSSRDANEGLVGVKVINNKASIVEINSETDFVSRNSEFHKLVNSILDISIVSEDKGLDSKQEVIDLINDAVGKIGENIVLRRSNSISGNIYSYVHNSVSDGLGKIGVLIDLDSENKELSEVGKNLCMHIAALNPKSISEND
;
A
#
# COMPACT_ATOMS: atom_id res chain seq x y z
N MET A 1 8.80 -38.43 0.01
CA MET A 1 7.46 -38.10 0.56
C MET A 1 6.60 -37.55 -0.58
N THR A 2 5.35 -38.06 -0.70
CA THR A 2 4.47 -37.60 -1.78
C THR A 2 3.63 -36.43 -1.25
N ILE A 3 3.90 -35.21 -1.73
CA ILE A 3 3.16 -34.02 -1.33
C ILE A 3 1.78 -34.06 -1.95
N SER A 4 0.74 -33.92 -1.13
CA SER A 4 -0.64 -33.98 -1.57
C SER A 4 -1.10 -32.63 -2.17
N ALA A 5 -2.06 -32.69 -3.09
CA ALA A 5 -2.69 -31.50 -3.66
C ALA A 5 -3.36 -30.62 -2.60
N LYS A 6 -3.84 -31.23 -1.51
CA LYS A 6 -4.48 -30.54 -0.37
C LYS A 6 -3.48 -29.66 0.38
N GLU A 7 -2.29 -30.17 0.70
CA GLU A 7 -1.23 -29.42 1.37
C GLU A 7 -0.75 -28.24 0.50
N VAL A 8 -0.63 -28.45 -0.82
CA VAL A 8 -0.29 -27.37 -1.77
C VAL A 8 -1.36 -26.28 -1.78
N GLN A 9 -2.64 -26.65 -1.79
CA GLN A 9 -3.75 -25.69 -1.74
C GLN A 9 -3.81 -24.93 -0.41
N GLU A 10 -3.55 -25.59 0.70
CA GLU A 10 -3.51 -24.97 2.03
C GLU A 10 -2.39 -23.94 2.12
N LEU A 11 -1.18 -24.31 1.76
CA LEU A 11 -0.04 -23.40 1.74
C LEU A 11 -0.27 -22.22 0.76
N ARG A 12 -0.91 -22.48 -0.39
CA ARG A 12 -1.26 -21.41 -1.33
C ARG A 12 -2.28 -20.43 -0.76
N LYS A 13 -3.28 -20.89 -0.04
CA LYS A 13 -4.27 -20.03 0.64
C LYS A 13 -3.60 -19.14 1.69
N MET A 14 -2.63 -19.67 2.42
CA MET A 14 -1.89 -18.95 3.46
C MET A 14 -0.90 -17.93 2.87
N SER A 15 -0.13 -18.33 1.86
CA SER A 15 0.99 -17.56 1.33
C SER A 15 0.64 -16.67 0.14
N GLY A 16 -0.42 -16.99 -0.60
CA GLY A 16 -0.72 -16.38 -1.89
C GLY A 16 0.27 -16.70 -3.01
N ALA A 17 1.30 -17.51 -2.74
CA ALA A 17 2.32 -17.89 -3.70
C ALA A 17 1.80 -18.79 -4.84
N GLY A 18 2.56 -18.90 -5.92
CA GLY A 18 2.23 -19.77 -7.05
C GLY A 18 2.19 -21.24 -6.67
N MET A 19 1.33 -22.02 -7.34
CA MET A 19 1.15 -23.45 -7.03
C MET A 19 2.47 -24.26 -7.09
N MET A 20 3.32 -23.96 -8.06
CA MET A 20 4.61 -24.65 -8.22
C MET A 20 5.60 -24.22 -7.13
N GLU A 21 5.56 -22.97 -6.70
CA GLU A 21 6.38 -22.47 -5.59
C GLU A 21 5.97 -23.12 -4.27
N CYS A 22 4.66 -23.23 -4.01
CA CYS A 22 4.15 -23.94 -2.84
C CYS A 22 4.57 -25.42 -2.85
N LYS A 23 4.46 -26.09 -4.00
CA LYS A 23 4.89 -27.50 -4.14
C LYS A 23 6.40 -27.66 -3.88
N SER A 24 7.23 -26.76 -4.43
CA SER A 24 8.67 -26.77 -4.19
C SER A 24 8.98 -26.53 -2.71
N ALA A 25 8.37 -25.53 -2.09
CA ALA A 25 8.59 -25.22 -0.69
C ALA A 25 8.18 -26.35 0.24
N LEU A 26 7.05 -27.03 -0.04
CA LEU A 26 6.64 -28.22 0.70
C LEU A 26 7.62 -29.38 0.52
N SER A 27 8.18 -29.55 -0.69
CA SER A 27 9.22 -30.56 -0.93
C SER A 27 10.47 -30.28 -0.12
N ASP A 28 10.94 -29.00 -0.14
CA ASP A 28 12.10 -28.56 0.61
C ASP A 28 11.92 -28.68 2.14
N ALA A 29 10.66 -28.54 2.59
CA ALA A 29 10.25 -28.64 3.99
C ALA A 29 9.79 -30.06 4.41
N ASN A 30 10.00 -31.10 3.57
CA ASN A 30 9.54 -32.48 3.85
C ASN A 30 8.04 -32.59 4.22
N GLY A 31 7.19 -31.75 3.64
CA GLY A 31 5.75 -31.72 3.87
C GLY A 31 5.29 -30.87 5.06
N ASP A 32 6.21 -30.26 5.81
CA ASP A 32 5.83 -29.33 6.89
C ASP A 32 5.36 -28.00 6.33
N VAL A 33 4.05 -27.72 6.48
CA VAL A 33 3.40 -26.52 5.96
C VAL A 33 3.95 -25.25 6.61
N SER A 34 4.25 -25.27 7.91
CA SER A 34 4.77 -24.10 8.64
C SER A 34 6.19 -23.77 8.20
N GLN A 35 7.04 -24.78 8.03
CA GLN A 35 8.39 -24.59 7.51
C GLN A 35 8.36 -24.15 6.04
N ALA A 36 7.50 -24.73 5.21
CA ALA A 36 7.31 -24.32 3.82
C ALA A 36 6.86 -22.87 3.70
N PHE A 37 5.99 -22.40 4.58
CA PHE A 37 5.57 -21.01 4.65
C PHE A 37 6.73 -20.06 4.96
N LYS A 38 7.60 -20.42 5.92
CA LYS A 38 8.83 -19.64 6.24
C LYS A 38 9.78 -19.58 5.04
N LEU A 39 10.00 -20.69 4.36
CA LEU A 39 10.83 -20.74 3.14
C LEU A 39 10.25 -19.84 2.02
N LEU A 40 8.94 -19.79 1.87
CA LEU A 40 8.29 -18.88 0.91
C LEU A 40 8.50 -17.40 1.26
N ARG A 41 8.42 -17.04 2.56
CA ARG A 41 8.72 -15.67 3.02
C ARG A 41 10.18 -15.29 2.74
N GLU A 42 11.13 -16.13 3.07
CA GLU A 42 12.55 -15.90 2.79
C GLU A 42 12.83 -15.74 1.29
N LYS A 43 12.21 -16.58 0.46
CA LYS A 43 12.29 -16.45 -1.00
C LYS A 43 11.62 -15.15 -1.49
N GLY A 44 10.54 -14.69 -0.84
CA GLY A 44 9.88 -13.41 -1.11
C GLY A 44 10.82 -12.22 -0.85
N ILE A 45 11.49 -12.20 0.29
CA ILE A 45 12.48 -11.17 0.65
C ILE A 45 13.62 -11.14 -0.38
N ALA A 46 14.21 -12.28 -0.72
CA ALA A 46 15.28 -12.36 -1.72
C ALA A 46 14.83 -11.91 -3.13
N LYS A 47 13.54 -12.10 -3.47
CA LYS A 47 12.96 -11.56 -4.71
C LYS A 47 12.79 -10.05 -4.64
N ALA A 48 12.34 -9.51 -3.51
CA ALA A 48 12.21 -8.07 -3.30
C ALA A 48 13.56 -7.36 -3.43
N GLU A 49 14.60 -7.88 -2.78
CA GLU A 49 15.97 -7.36 -2.90
C GLU A 49 16.46 -7.31 -4.36
N LYS A 50 16.25 -8.40 -5.12
CA LYS A 50 16.64 -8.45 -6.54
C LYS A 50 15.88 -7.46 -7.43
N LYS A 51 14.70 -7.03 -7.02
CA LYS A 51 13.84 -6.11 -7.78
C LYS A 51 13.96 -4.66 -7.34
N SER A 52 14.52 -4.40 -6.17
CA SER A 52 14.60 -3.06 -5.56
C SER A 52 15.31 -2.01 -6.44
N SER A 53 16.16 -2.44 -7.36
CA SER A 53 16.84 -1.56 -8.32
C SER A 53 16.02 -1.22 -9.58
N ARG A 54 14.83 -1.81 -9.75
CA ARG A 54 13.97 -1.52 -10.90
C ARG A 54 13.16 -0.27 -10.65
N ASP A 55 12.95 0.51 -11.70
CA ASP A 55 12.13 1.72 -11.64
C ASP A 55 10.67 1.37 -11.30
N ALA A 56 10.12 2.06 -10.31
CA ALA A 56 8.72 1.95 -9.89
C ALA A 56 8.11 3.36 -9.93
N ASN A 57 7.52 3.73 -11.08
CA ASN A 57 7.00 5.06 -11.35
C ASN A 57 5.47 5.08 -11.52
N GLU A 58 4.85 3.91 -11.56
CA GLU A 58 3.41 3.72 -11.55
C GLU A 58 2.91 3.45 -10.12
N GLY A 59 1.64 3.14 -9.94
CA GLY A 59 1.06 2.76 -8.66
C GLY A 59 -0.16 3.59 -8.27
N LEU A 60 -0.38 3.72 -6.97
CA LEU A 60 -1.54 4.40 -6.39
C LEU A 60 -1.16 5.31 -5.22
N VAL A 61 -1.96 6.35 -5.07
CA VAL A 61 -2.09 7.12 -3.84
C VAL A 61 -3.30 6.58 -3.06
N GLY A 62 -3.09 6.32 -1.79
CA GLY A 62 -4.16 5.97 -0.85
C GLY A 62 -4.41 7.10 0.13
N VAL A 63 -5.68 7.37 0.44
CA VAL A 63 -6.12 8.36 1.43
C VAL A 63 -7.10 7.70 2.38
N LYS A 64 -6.90 7.90 3.68
CA LYS A 64 -7.82 7.45 4.73
C LYS A 64 -8.06 8.53 5.75
N VAL A 65 -9.34 8.74 6.06
CA VAL A 65 -9.75 9.71 7.09
C VAL A 65 -10.53 8.96 8.17
N ILE A 66 -10.15 9.14 9.42
CA ILE A 66 -10.85 8.60 10.59
C ILE A 66 -11.01 9.72 11.60
N ASN A 67 -12.25 10.14 11.82
CA ASN A 67 -12.57 11.28 12.70
C ASN A 67 -11.82 12.55 12.27
N ASN A 68 -10.96 13.06 13.14
CA ASN A 68 -10.13 14.25 12.92
C ASN A 68 -8.69 13.91 12.50
N LYS A 69 -8.40 12.68 12.08
CA LYS A 69 -7.09 12.27 11.60
C LYS A 69 -7.18 11.76 10.17
N ALA A 70 -6.18 12.07 9.38
CA ALA A 70 -6.05 11.54 8.04
C ALA A 70 -4.62 11.12 7.74
N SER A 71 -4.50 10.13 6.87
CA SER A 71 -3.23 9.69 6.31
C SER A 71 -3.33 9.57 4.80
N ILE A 72 -2.22 9.87 4.14
CA ILE A 72 -2.00 9.71 2.72
C ILE A 72 -0.71 8.97 2.49
N VAL A 73 -0.73 7.97 1.61
CA VAL A 73 0.46 7.19 1.22
C VAL A 73 0.55 7.11 -0.29
N GLU A 74 1.75 7.13 -0.82
CA GLU A 74 2.04 6.83 -2.22
C GLU A 74 2.84 5.54 -2.29
N ILE A 75 2.27 4.53 -2.97
CA ILE A 75 2.90 3.23 -3.18
C ILE A 75 3.06 3.02 -4.68
N ASN A 76 4.31 2.89 -5.10
CA ASN A 76 4.66 2.73 -6.50
C ASN A 76 4.90 1.27 -6.88
N SER A 77 4.66 0.96 -8.16
CA SER A 77 4.92 -0.31 -8.84
C SER A 77 5.60 -0.07 -10.20
N GLU A 78 6.07 -1.13 -10.86
CA GLU A 78 6.73 -1.03 -12.17
C GLU A 78 5.72 -0.66 -13.26
N THR A 79 4.50 -1.24 -13.24
CA THR A 79 3.48 -1.06 -14.27
C THR A 79 2.14 -0.58 -13.72
N ASP A 80 1.34 0.03 -14.59
CA ASP A 80 -0.01 0.50 -14.29
C ASP A 80 -1.03 -0.65 -14.10
N PHE A 81 -0.75 -1.85 -14.61
CA PHE A 81 -1.60 -3.03 -14.40
C PHE A 81 -1.77 -3.37 -12.93
N VAL A 82 -0.73 -3.17 -12.12
CA VAL A 82 -0.75 -3.42 -10.68
C VAL A 82 -1.75 -2.52 -9.96
N SER A 83 -1.99 -1.31 -10.46
CA SER A 83 -2.96 -0.37 -9.87
C SER A 83 -4.41 -0.91 -9.88
N ARG A 84 -4.72 -1.95 -10.66
CA ARG A 84 -6.02 -2.63 -10.72
C ARG A 84 -6.04 -3.96 -9.96
N ASN A 85 -4.92 -4.36 -9.37
CA ASN A 85 -4.78 -5.63 -8.68
C ASN A 85 -5.34 -5.53 -7.25
N SER A 86 -6.24 -6.44 -6.89
CA SER A 86 -6.86 -6.47 -5.56
C SER A 86 -5.87 -6.69 -4.41
N GLU A 87 -4.79 -7.46 -4.63
CA GLU A 87 -3.74 -7.64 -3.61
C GLU A 87 -2.96 -6.34 -3.39
N PHE A 88 -2.75 -5.54 -4.45
CA PHE A 88 -2.14 -4.23 -4.33
C PHE A 88 -3.04 -3.25 -3.57
N HIS A 89 -4.35 -3.26 -3.84
CA HIS A 89 -5.32 -2.46 -3.07
C HIS A 89 -5.31 -2.82 -1.57
N LYS A 90 -5.24 -4.11 -1.24
CA LYS A 90 -5.13 -4.57 0.15
C LYS A 90 -3.84 -4.08 0.80
N LEU A 91 -2.72 -4.14 0.10
CA LEU A 91 -1.44 -3.61 0.57
C LEU A 91 -1.56 -2.13 0.91
N VAL A 92 -2.06 -1.30 -0.02
CA VAL A 92 -2.20 0.16 0.19
C VAL A 92 -3.09 0.44 1.40
N ASN A 93 -4.22 -0.25 1.53
CA ASN A 93 -5.12 -0.11 2.68
C ASN A 93 -4.47 -0.54 4.00
N SER A 94 -3.73 -1.65 4.02
CA SER A 94 -3.03 -2.11 5.23
C SER A 94 -1.96 -1.10 5.67
N ILE A 95 -1.21 -0.53 4.73
CA ILE A 95 -0.21 0.51 5.05
C ILE A 95 -0.89 1.79 5.54
N LEU A 96 -2.04 2.18 4.97
CA LEU A 96 -2.84 3.30 5.47
C LEU A 96 -3.33 3.08 6.90
N ASP A 97 -3.74 1.86 7.25
CA ASP A 97 -4.16 1.50 8.60
C ASP A 97 -3.03 1.65 9.63
N ILE A 98 -1.82 1.25 9.24
CA ILE A 98 -0.63 1.43 10.07
C ILE A 98 -0.28 2.91 10.16
N SER A 99 -0.30 3.64 9.05
CA SER A 99 0.07 5.06 8.96
C SER A 99 -0.79 5.94 9.85
N ILE A 100 -2.12 5.77 9.81
CA ILE A 100 -3.05 6.61 10.58
C ILE A 100 -2.93 6.41 12.10
N VAL A 101 -2.52 5.20 12.53
CA VAL A 101 -2.28 4.88 13.94
C VAL A 101 -0.92 5.39 14.41
N SER A 102 0.10 5.28 13.56
CA SER A 102 1.47 5.66 13.90
C SER A 102 1.79 7.13 13.65
N GLU A 103 0.82 7.90 13.15
CA GLU A 103 1.00 9.31 12.78
C GLU A 103 2.22 9.49 11.85
N ASP A 104 2.40 8.53 10.95
CA ASP A 104 3.43 8.49 9.90
C ASP A 104 4.89 8.51 10.37
N LYS A 105 5.15 8.40 11.66
CA LYS A 105 6.51 8.43 12.19
C LYS A 105 7.29 7.18 11.80
N GLY A 106 8.24 7.35 10.85
CA GLY A 106 9.13 6.26 10.41
C GLY A 106 8.38 5.09 9.76
N LEU A 107 7.34 5.37 8.97
CA LEU A 107 6.49 4.35 8.35
C LEU A 107 7.30 3.40 7.46
N ASP A 108 8.24 3.92 6.71
CA ASP A 108 9.14 3.21 5.80
C ASP A 108 10.11 2.24 6.51
N SER A 109 10.43 2.51 7.78
CA SER A 109 11.32 1.70 8.60
C SER A 109 10.60 0.71 9.53
N LYS A 110 9.26 0.73 9.54
CA LYS A 110 8.49 -0.23 10.34
C LYS A 110 8.58 -1.63 9.75
N GLN A 111 8.98 -2.61 10.56
CA GLN A 111 9.13 -4.00 10.13
C GLN A 111 7.84 -4.56 9.52
N GLU A 112 6.68 -4.20 10.07
CA GLU A 112 5.37 -4.62 9.56
C GLU A 112 5.13 -4.11 8.13
N VAL A 113 5.50 -2.87 7.81
CA VAL A 113 5.38 -2.28 6.46
C VAL A 113 6.35 -2.95 5.49
N ILE A 114 7.59 -3.18 5.93
CA ILE A 114 8.61 -3.89 5.15
C ILE A 114 8.13 -5.30 4.81
N ASP A 115 7.57 -6.01 5.78
CA ASP A 115 7.05 -7.36 5.58
C ASP A 115 5.87 -7.38 4.59
N LEU A 116 4.94 -6.43 4.70
CA LEU A 116 3.80 -6.28 3.77
C LEU A 116 4.28 -6.03 2.33
N ILE A 117 5.27 -5.15 2.15
CA ILE A 117 5.84 -4.84 0.84
C ILE A 117 6.55 -6.08 0.25
N ASN A 118 7.39 -6.75 1.03
CA ASN A 118 8.09 -7.96 0.59
C ASN A 118 7.13 -9.08 0.17
N ASP A 119 6.07 -9.28 0.94
CA ASP A 119 5.01 -10.24 0.62
C ASP A 119 4.29 -9.86 -0.69
N ALA A 120 4.00 -8.58 -0.89
CA ALA A 120 3.36 -8.09 -2.10
C ALA A 120 4.29 -8.25 -3.33
N VAL A 121 5.58 -7.92 -3.22
CA VAL A 121 6.58 -8.17 -4.28
C VAL A 121 6.65 -9.66 -4.61
N GLY A 122 6.60 -10.52 -3.61
CA GLY A 122 6.59 -11.97 -3.79
C GLY A 122 5.37 -12.48 -4.57
N LYS A 123 4.19 -11.92 -4.31
CA LYS A 123 2.90 -12.31 -4.92
C LYS A 123 2.68 -11.70 -6.29
N ILE A 124 2.90 -10.39 -6.41
CA ILE A 124 2.62 -9.60 -7.62
C ILE A 124 3.75 -9.77 -8.64
N GLY A 125 4.99 -9.89 -8.17
CA GLY A 125 6.14 -10.11 -9.04
C GLY A 125 6.76 -8.85 -9.61
N GLU A 126 6.40 -7.67 -9.12
CA GLU A 126 6.98 -6.37 -9.47
C GLU A 126 7.70 -5.74 -8.28
N ASN A 127 8.59 -4.78 -8.55
CA ASN A 127 9.12 -3.90 -7.52
C ASN A 127 7.99 -3.02 -6.97
N ILE A 128 7.84 -2.98 -5.65
CA ILE A 128 6.84 -2.18 -4.95
C ILE A 128 7.56 -1.35 -3.89
N VAL A 129 7.28 -0.06 -3.87
CA VAL A 129 7.97 0.91 -3.01
C VAL A 129 6.96 1.82 -2.32
N LEU A 130 7.03 1.94 -0.99
CA LEU A 130 6.43 3.06 -0.27
C LEU A 130 7.26 4.32 -0.59
N ARG A 131 6.75 5.17 -1.46
CA ARG A 131 7.47 6.34 -1.96
C ARG A 131 7.49 7.48 -0.95
N ARG A 132 6.34 7.75 -0.36
CA ARG A 132 6.15 8.78 0.66
C ARG A 132 4.84 8.56 1.40
N SER A 133 4.75 9.18 2.56
CA SER A 133 3.56 9.18 3.39
C SER A 133 3.48 10.49 4.16
N ASN A 134 2.28 10.84 4.59
CA ASN A 134 2.05 11.95 5.49
C ASN A 134 0.75 11.74 6.28
N SER A 135 0.69 12.30 7.48
CA SER A 135 -0.50 12.27 8.33
C SER A 135 -0.77 13.65 8.89
N ILE A 136 -2.03 14.05 8.89
CA ILE A 136 -2.49 15.31 9.45
C ILE A 136 -3.66 15.09 10.42
N SER A 137 -3.86 16.03 11.31
CA SER A 137 -5.00 16.03 12.24
C SER A 137 -5.62 17.41 12.27
N GLY A 138 -6.95 17.47 12.38
CA GLY A 138 -7.68 18.73 12.40
C GLY A 138 -9.05 18.62 11.76
N ASN A 139 -9.51 19.69 11.11
CA ASN A 139 -10.74 19.72 10.33
C ASN A 139 -10.44 19.31 8.87
N ILE A 140 -10.44 17.99 8.66
CA ILE A 140 -9.88 17.33 7.47
C ILE A 140 -10.89 17.31 6.31
N TYR A 141 -10.40 17.68 5.14
CA TYR A 141 -11.04 17.43 3.84
C TYR A 141 -10.10 16.66 2.93
N SER A 142 -10.66 15.82 2.08
CA SER A 142 -9.89 14.97 1.20
C SER A 142 -10.53 14.83 -0.18
N TYR A 143 -9.69 14.57 -1.17
CA TYR A 143 -10.11 14.24 -2.52
C TYR A 143 -9.15 13.24 -3.15
N VAL A 144 -9.72 12.25 -3.84
CA VAL A 144 -8.95 11.27 -4.63
C VAL A 144 -9.42 11.35 -6.09
N HIS A 145 -8.49 11.67 -6.97
CA HIS A 145 -8.74 11.78 -8.41
C HIS A 145 -8.36 10.49 -9.14
N ASN A 146 -9.08 10.17 -10.22
CA ASN A 146 -8.95 8.90 -10.94
C ASN A 146 -9.00 7.70 -9.99
N SER A 147 -10.04 7.68 -9.15
CA SER A 147 -10.26 6.64 -8.16
C SER A 147 -10.47 5.28 -8.82
N VAL A 148 -9.77 4.25 -8.30
CA VAL A 148 -9.92 2.85 -8.72
C VAL A 148 -10.71 2.03 -7.69
N SER A 149 -10.72 2.49 -6.43
CA SER A 149 -11.56 2.00 -5.34
C SER A 149 -11.67 3.07 -4.26
N ASP A 150 -12.45 2.83 -3.22
CA ASP A 150 -12.64 3.79 -2.14
C ASP A 150 -11.31 4.20 -1.51
N GLY A 151 -11.04 5.50 -1.47
CA GLY A 151 -9.80 6.08 -0.96
C GLY A 151 -8.53 5.83 -1.79
N LEU A 152 -8.60 5.10 -2.92
CA LEU A 152 -7.43 4.78 -3.75
C LEU A 152 -7.55 5.36 -5.16
N GLY A 153 -6.51 6.04 -5.64
CA GLY A 153 -6.49 6.64 -6.97
C GLY A 153 -5.11 7.09 -7.43
N LYS A 154 -5.07 7.93 -8.45
CA LYS A 154 -3.80 8.43 -9.02
C LYS A 154 -3.30 9.71 -8.38
N ILE A 155 -4.19 10.55 -7.85
CA ILE A 155 -3.86 11.78 -7.14
C ILE A 155 -4.68 11.79 -5.84
N GLY A 156 -4.02 12.06 -4.73
CA GLY A 156 -4.67 12.27 -3.44
C GLY A 156 -4.35 13.65 -2.89
N VAL A 157 -5.34 14.28 -2.27
CA VAL A 157 -5.19 15.55 -1.58
C VAL A 157 -5.78 15.44 -0.19
N LEU A 158 -5.04 15.93 0.79
CA LEU A 158 -5.50 16.17 2.16
C LEU A 158 -5.28 17.63 2.49
N ILE A 159 -6.27 18.25 3.12
CA ILE A 159 -6.13 19.58 3.73
C ILE A 159 -6.73 19.58 5.13
N ASP A 160 -6.19 20.43 5.97
CA ASP A 160 -6.76 20.85 7.23
C ASP A 160 -7.20 22.31 7.09
N LEU A 161 -8.45 22.62 7.40
CA LEU A 161 -8.96 23.98 7.44
C LEU A 161 -9.10 24.42 8.90
N ASP A 162 -8.41 25.50 9.27
CA ASP A 162 -8.50 26.12 10.59
C ASP A 162 -9.85 26.81 10.79
N SER A 163 -10.91 26.01 10.82
CA SER A 163 -12.26 26.46 11.07
C SER A 163 -13.16 25.29 11.44
N GLU A 164 -13.95 25.48 12.51
CA GLU A 164 -14.97 24.51 12.95
C GLU A 164 -16.34 24.72 12.27
N ASN A 165 -16.44 25.65 11.32
CA ASN A 165 -17.70 25.92 10.65
C ASN A 165 -18.05 24.78 9.67
N LYS A 166 -19.13 24.03 10.00
CA LYS A 166 -19.62 22.92 9.19
C LYS A 166 -20.11 23.31 7.78
N GLU A 167 -20.42 24.60 7.56
CA GLU A 167 -20.79 25.12 6.23
C GLU A 167 -19.62 25.09 5.24
N LEU A 168 -18.37 24.91 5.72
CA LEU A 168 -17.18 24.80 4.88
C LEU A 168 -16.96 23.42 4.25
N SER A 169 -17.84 22.46 4.48
CA SER A 169 -17.69 21.10 3.93
C SER A 169 -17.59 21.11 2.40
N GLU A 170 -18.42 21.89 1.73
CA GLU A 170 -18.37 22.04 0.27
C GLU A 170 -17.12 22.80 -0.17
N VAL A 171 -16.76 23.86 0.55
CA VAL A 171 -15.56 24.66 0.27
C VAL A 171 -14.30 23.80 0.40
N GLY A 172 -14.17 23.02 1.48
CA GLY A 172 -13.02 22.12 1.69
C GLY A 172 -12.87 21.10 0.58
N LYS A 173 -13.97 20.47 0.15
CA LYS A 173 -13.97 19.52 -0.96
C LYS A 173 -13.56 20.19 -2.28
N ASN A 174 -14.14 21.34 -2.58
CA ASN A 174 -13.84 22.10 -3.80
C ASN A 174 -12.38 22.56 -3.82
N LEU A 175 -11.82 22.95 -2.67
CA LEU A 175 -10.41 23.32 -2.53
C LEU A 175 -9.50 22.11 -2.80
N CYS A 176 -9.81 20.92 -2.26
CA CYS A 176 -9.07 19.70 -2.58
C CYS A 176 -9.08 19.40 -4.09
N MET A 177 -10.22 19.54 -4.74
CA MET A 177 -10.36 19.35 -6.21
C MET A 177 -9.51 20.36 -6.98
N HIS A 178 -9.52 21.62 -6.55
CA HIS A 178 -8.72 22.68 -7.14
C HIS A 178 -7.21 22.41 -7.00
N ILE A 179 -6.77 21.97 -5.81
CA ILE A 179 -5.38 21.57 -5.57
C ILE A 179 -4.98 20.40 -6.46
N ALA A 180 -5.83 19.38 -6.58
CA ALA A 180 -5.57 18.25 -7.46
C ALA A 180 -5.41 18.64 -8.93
N ALA A 181 -6.19 19.64 -9.39
CA ALA A 181 -6.15 20.11 -10.78
C ALA A 181 -4.97 21.02 -11.09
N LEU A 182 -4.62 21.93 -10.20
CA LEU A 182 -3.62 22.97 -10.44
C LEU A 182 -2.23 22.66 -9.87
N ASN A 183 -2.12 21.69 -8.97
CA ASN A 183 -0.87 21.30 -8.31
C ASN A 183 -0.08 22.53 -7.78
N PRO A 184 -0.66 23.37 -6.91
CA PRO A 184 -0.02 24.57 -6.39
C PRO A 184 1.26 24.19 -5.64
N LYS A 185 2.26 25.06 -5.68
CA LYS A 185 3.56 24.81 -5.05
C LYS A 185 3.66 25.40 -3.65
N SER A 186 2.77 26.31 -3.31
CA SER A 186 2.74 27.00 -2.02
C SER A 186 1.29 27.30 -1.60
N ILE A 187 1.08 27.58 -0.32
CA ILE A 187 -0.21 28.01 0.23
C ILE A 187 -0.34 29.52 0.11
N SER A 188 0.76 30.25 0.24
CA SER A 188 0.80 31.70 0.16
C SER A 188 1.94 32.20 -0.72
N GLU A 189 1.93 33.51 -1.04
CA GLU A 189 3.00 34.17 -1.81
C GLU A 189 4.34 34.20 -1.05
N ASN A 190 4.32 33.98 0.26
CA ASN A 190 5.50 34.06 1.13
C ASN A 190 6.11 32.70 1.47
N ASP A 191 5.59 31.61 0.91
CA ASP A 191 6.06 30.23 1.16
C ASP A 191 7.20 29.82 0.21
#